data_c6db417185d6722deeb4db5c86616329
#
_entry.id   c6db417185d6722deeb4db5c86616329
#
_cell.length_a   1.000
_cell.length_b   1.000
_cell.length_c   1.000
_cell.angle_alpha   90.00
_cell.angle_beta   90.00
_cell.angle_gamma   90.00
#
_symmetry.space_group_name_H-M   'P 1'
#
loop_
_entity.id
_entity.type
_entity.pdbx_description
1 polymer ?
#
loop_
_entity_poly.entity_id
_entity_poly.type
_entity_poly.pdbx_seq_one_letter_code
_entity_poly.pdbx_strand_id
1 'polypeptide(L)' 'MALDVVGKLGRVTADITPGHLGEVLIEVRQGTERFLARSSDSAITIPKHAQVIVVGSLGGRTVEVEPTGTLRLGT' A
#
# COMPACT_ATOMS: atom_id res chain seq x y z
N MET A 1 2.21 19.22 8.23
CA MET A 1 2.63 18.95 6.88
C MET A 1 2.46 17.48 6.54
N ALA A 2 1.80 17.21 5.46
CA ALA A 2 1.55 15.85 5.05
C ALA A 2 2.75 15.27 4.31
N LEU A 3 2.99 13.98 4.51
CA LEU A 3 3.99 13.30 3.72
C LEU A 3 3.40 13.00 2.35
N ASP A 4 4.18 13.24 1.32
CA ASP A 4 3.77 12.91 -0.02
C ASP A 4 4.32 11.52 -0.33
N VAL A 5 3.47 10.53 -0.20
CA VAL A 5 3.87 9.15 -0.42
C VAL A 5 3.32 8.56 -1.70
N VAL A 6 2.55 9.32 -2.46
CA VAL A 6 2.02 8.82 -3.72
C VAL A 6 3.18 8.54 -4.67
N GLY A 7 3.17 7.35 -5.26
CA GLY A 7 4.25 6.90 -6.13
C GLY A 7 5.33 6.11 -5.43
N LYS A 8 5.30 6.03 -4.11
CA LYS A 8 6.32 5.29 -3.38
C LYS A 8 5.91 3.84 -3.22
N LEU A 9 6.91 3.00 -3.08
CA LEU A 9 6.69 1.57 -2.88
C LEU A 9 6.54 1.27 -1.41
N GLY A 10 5.78 0.24 -1.11
CA GLY A 10 5.59 -0.21 0.25
C GLY A 10 5.43 -1.72 0.31
N ARG A 11 5.36 -2.23 1.52
CA ARG A 11 5.16 -3.65 1.77
C ARG A 11 4.00 -3.82 2.74
N VAL A 12 3.10 -4.72 2.41
CA VAL A 12 1.93 -4.98 3.25
C VAL A 12 2.37 -5.72 4.50
N THR A 13 1.96 -5.22 5.66
CA THR A 13 2.26 -5.85 6.94
C THR A 13 1.03 -6.41 7.62
N ALA A 14 -0.16 -6.04 7.13
CA ALA A 14 -1.41 -6.66 7.56
C ALA A 14 -2.30 -6.73 6.33
N ASP A 15 -2.93 -7.88 6.12
CA ASP A 15 -3.71 -8.14 4.90
C ASP A 15 -4.69 -7.01 4.62
N ILE A 16 -4.78 -6.63 3.35
CA ILE A 16 -5.78 -5.68 2.89
C ILE A 16 -6.88 -6.48 2.24
N THR A 17 -8.07 -6.42 2.81
CA THR A 17 -9.19 -7.21 2.31
C THR A 17 -10.36 -6.29 1.95
N PRO A 18 -11.29 -6.78 1.13
CA PRO A 18 -12.46 -5.96 0.80
C PRO A 18 -13.20 -5.53 2.05
N GLY A 19 -13.42 -4.23 2.16
CA GLY A 19 -14.16 -3.70 3.31
C GLY A 19 -13.35 -3.48 4.56
N HIS A 20 -12.07 -3.86 4.58
CA HIS A 20 -11.24 -3.70 5.77
C HIS A 20 -9.90 -3.10 5.39
N LEU A 21 -9.44 -2.15 6.17
CA LEU A 21 -8.11 -1.59 5.96
C LEU A 21 -7.05 -2.57 6.42
N GLY A 22 -5.97 -2.63 5.68
CA GLY A 22 -4.78 -3.31 6.14
C GLY A 22 -3.73 -2.30 6.53
N GLU A 23 -2.48 -2.72 6.51
CA GLU A 23 -1.37 -1.89 6.93
C GLU A 23 -0.20 -2.07 5.99
N VAL A 24 0.50 -0.98 5.70
CA VAL A 24 1.68 -1.02 4.86
C VAL A 24 2.80 -0.22 5.52
N LEU A 25 4.03 -0.65 5.26
CA LEU A 25 5.20 0.15 5.56
C LEU A 25 5.69 0.75 4.26
N ILE A 26 5.88 2.05 4.26
CA ILE A 26 6.29 2.77 3.07
C ILE A 26 7.64 3.39 3.35
N GLU A 27 8.58 3.21 2.42
CA GLU A 27 9.88 3.82 2.55
C GLU A 27 9.76 5.31 2.32
N VAL A 28 10.26 6.06 3.26
CA VAL A 28 10.34 7.50 3.16
C VAL A 28 11.78 7.90 3.37
N ARG A 29 12.04 9.20 3.33
CA ARG A 29 13.40 9.70 3.30
C ARG A 29 14.31 9.13 4.36
N GLN A 30 13.82 8.95 5.57
CA GLN A 30 14.67 8.59 6.68
C GLN A 30 14.28 7.28 7.33
N GLY A 31 13.72 6.38 6.57
CA GLY A 31 13.35 5.08 7.11
C GLY A 31 12.02 4.63 6.56
N THR A 32 11.19 4.06 7.41
CA THR A 32 9.87 3.59 6.98
C THR A 32 8.81 4.20 7.88
N GLU A 33 7.62 4.37 7.30
CA GLU A 33 6.47 4.86 8.04
C GLU A 33 5.32 3.90 7.82
N ARG A 34 4.52 3.73 8.85
CA ARG A 34 3.37 2.83 8.81
C ARG A 34 2.11 3.59 8.47
N PHE A 35 1.35 3.06 7.52
CA PHE A 35 0.10 3.67 7.09
C PHE A 35 -0.98 2.61 7.04
N LEU A 36 -2.22 3.02 7.26
CA LEU A 36 -3.37 2.20 6.93
C LEU A 36 -3.55 2.23 5.42
N ALA A 37 -4.04 1.14 4.86
CA ALA A 37 -4.12 1.04 3.41
C ALA A 37 -5.35 0.28 2.97
N ARG A 38 -5.87 0.71 1.83
CA ARG A 38 -6.89 -0.06 1.13
C ARG A 38 -6.47 -0.24 -0.31
N SER A 39 -7.01 -1.25 -0.97
CA SER A 39 -6.72 -1.50 -2.36
C SER A 39 -7.49 -0.51 -3.23
N SER A 40 -6.87 -0.06 -4.31
CA SER A 40 -7.58 0.74 -5.31
C SER A 40 -8.67 -0.09 -5.99
N ASP A 41 -8.51 -1.40 -6.02
CA ASP A 41 -9.54 -2.30 -6.48
C ASP A 41 -10.14 -2.97 -5.25
N SER A 42 -11.32 -2.53 -4.87
CA SER A 42 -11.91 -2.98 -3.62
C SER A 42 -12.36 -4.44 -3.66
N ALA A 43 -12.26 -5.10 -4.80
CA ALA A 43 -12.65 -6.49 -4.91
C ALA A 43 -11.52 -7.47 -4.65
N ILE A 44 -10.29 -6.99 -4.49
CA ILE A 44 -9.16 -7.89 -4.33
C ILE A 44 -8.61 -7.84 -2.92
N THR A 45 -7.90 -8.90 -2.56
CA THR A 45 -7.17 -8.98 -1.32
C THR A 45 -5.69 -8.85 -1.63
N ILE A 46 -4.99 -8.04 -0.86
CA ILE A 46 -3.54 -7.92 -0.99
C ILE A 46 -2.95 -8.49 0.29
N PRO A 47 -2.26 -9.62 0.19
CA PRO A 47 -1.82 -10.32 1.40
C PRO A 47 -0.58 -9.67 2.02
N LYS A 48 -0.38 -9.99 3.29
CA LYS A 48 0.82 -9.62 3.99
C LYS A 48 2.05 -10.03 3.19
N HIS A 49 3.05 -9.21 3.21
CA HIS A 49 4.34 -9.36 2.51
C HIS A 49 4.31 -8.95 1.04
N ALA A 50 3.16 -8.65 0.47
CA ALA A 50 3.10 -8.19 -0.92
C ALA A 50 3.72 -6.82 -1.05
N GLN A 51 4.34 -6.56 -2.19
CA GLN A 51 4.82 -5.23 -2.51
C GLN A 51 3.71 -4.44 -3.20
N VAL A 52 3.57 -3.19 -2.85
CA VAL A 52 2.54 -2.32 -3.39
C VAL A 52 3.13 -0.98 -3.77
N ILE A 53 2.40 -0.26 -4.62
CA ILE A 53 2.71 1.13 -4.90
C ILE A 53 1.55 1.98 -4.41
N VAL A 54 1.86 3.12 -3.83
CA VAL A 54 0.84 4.04 -3.35
C VAL A 54 0.31 4.83 -4.52
N VAL A 55 -1.00 4.77 -4.74
CA VAL A 55 -1.62 5.48 -5.86
C VAL A 55 -2.47 6.66 -5.40
N GLY A 56 -2.74 6.77 -4.11
CA GLY A 56 -3.50 7.91 -3.61
C GLY A 56 -3.34 8.06 -2.11
N SER A 57 -3.61 9.26 -1.64
CA SER A 57 -3.62 9.55 -0.22
C SER A 57 -5.06 9.90 0.16
N LEU A 58 -5.55 9.25 1.20
CA LEU A 58 -6.93 9.41 1.60
C LEU A 58 -7.09 10.30 2.83
N GLY A 59 -5.99 10.91 3.26
CA GLY A 59 -6.00 11.76 4.42
C GLY A 59 -5.59 10.99 5.67
N GLY A 60 -5.13 11.72 6.68
CA GLY A 60 -4.61 11.10 7.87
C GLY A 60 -3.45 10.21 7.50
N ARG A 61 -3.42 9.03 8.03
CA ARG A 61 -2.37 8.09 7.68
C ARG A 61 -2.95 6.91 6.92
N THR A 62 -3.83 7.21 5.97
CA THR A 62 -4.48 6.19 5.16
C THR A 62 -4.14 6.44 3.70
N VAL A 63 -3.76 5.38 3.01
CA VAL A 63 -3.38 5.46 1.60
C VAL A 63 -4.14 4.42 0.79
N GLU A 64 -4.17 4.64 -0.51
CA GLU A 64 -4.73 3.70 -1.45
C GLU A 64 -3.57 3.12 -2.25
N VAL A 65 -3.53 1.80 -2.40
CA VAL A 65 -2.39 1.11 -2.98
C VAL A 65 -2.83 0.11 -4.03
N GLU A 66 -1.87 -0.27 -4.88
CA GLU A 66 -2.05 -1.34 -5.86
C GLU A 66 -0.89 -2.30 -5.73
N PRO A 67 -1.12 -3.59 -5.93
CA PRO A 67 -0.02 -4.55 -5.93
C PRO A 67 0.87 -4.34 -7.15
N THR A 68 2.17 -4.54 -6.94
CA THR A 68 3.13 -4.36 -8.03
C THR A 68 3.65 -5.67 -8.57
N GLY A 69 3.52 -6.73 -7.81
CA GLY A 69 4.20 -7.98 -8.17
C GLY A 69 3.54 -8.78 -9.24
N THR A 70 2.44 -8.32 -9.76
CA THR A 70 1.72 -9.09 -10.73
C THR A 70 2.44 -9.20 -12.03
N LEU A 71 3.49 -8.52 -12.15
CA LEU A 71 4.15 -8.55 -13.40
C LEU A 71 5.08 -9.63 -13.54
N ARG A 72 4.99 -10.38 -13.19
CA ARG A 72 5.90 -11.30 -13.40
C ARG A 72 5.83 -12.13 -14.31
N LEU A 73 5.74 -11.69 -14.91
CA LEU A 73 5.65 -12.31 -15.53
C LEU A 73 6.08 -13.04 -16.09
N GLY A 74 6.21 -13.16 -16.11
CA GLY A 74 6.65 -13.65 -16.45
C GLY A 74 6.79 -14.07 -16.84
N THR A 75 6.86 -14.12 -16.74
CA THR A 75 7.17 -14.38 -16.79
C THR A 75 7.26 -14.66 -16.82
#